data_176f72403526ee0bae7c7930b3fbc155
#
_entry.id   176f72403526ee0bae7c7930b3fbc155
#
_cell.length_a   1.000
_cell.length_b   1.000
_cell.length_c   1.000
_cell.angle_alpha   90.00
_cell.angle_beta   90.00
_cell.angle_gamma   90.00
#
_symmetry.space_group_name_H-M   'P 1'
#
loop_
_entity.id
_entity.type
_entity.pdbx_description
1 polymer ?
#
loop_
_entity_poly.entity_id
_entity_poly.type
_entity_poly.pdbx_seq_one_letter_code
_entity_poly.pdbx_strand_id
1 'polypeptide(L)'
;IEDYDFETEFGPDVGDKAPDFALTTASGETKTLLDFPNMFLVLEMGSITCPLYQSRRGIMERLAEIDGVSSAVLYVREAHPGANIQSHKSFEDKMGCATRLTTKEGESRTVFVDGLEGKAHKAYGSMPNAVFIINKNGCVVYRAEWNNPSATRKALLDLLAGRAVTAKPYFRPALPTTVFRTLGNAGKG
;
A
#
# COMPACT_ATOMS: atom_id res chain seq x y z
N ILE A 1 4.94 14.52 7.64
CA ILE A 1 3.48 14.68 7.45
C ILE A 1 3.22 15.96 6.64
N GLU A 2 4.08 16.97 6.73
CA GLU A 2 3.93 18.27 6.03
C GLU A 2 3.80 18.15 4.49
N ASP A 3 4.26 17.03 3.91
CA ASP A 3 4.21 16.78 2.47
C ASP A 3 2.96 16.00 2.01
N TYR A 4 2.08 15.57 2.92
CA TYR A 4 0.86 14.87 2.56
C TYR A 4 -0.30 15.86 2.45
N ASP A 5 -0.88 15.93 1.26
CA ASP A 5 -2.07 16.70 0.99
C ASP A 5 -3.32 15.85 1.35
N PHE A 6 -3.91 16.14 2.50
CA PHE A 6 -5.14 15.47 2.98
C PHE A 6 -6.42 16.18 2.50
N GLU A 7 -6.29 17.29 1.78
CA GLU A 7 -7.42 18.05 1.22
C GLU A 7 -7.76 17.61 -0.21
N THR A 8 -6.86 16.83 -0.85
CA THR A 8 -7.10 16.32 -2.19
C THR A 8 -8.16 15.23 -2.18
N GLU A 9 -8.99 15.21 -3.22
CA GLU A 9 -9.97 14.16 -3.43
C GLU A 9 -9.32 12.77 -3.37
N PHE A 10 -9.92 11.87 -2.56
CA PHE A 10 -9.37 10.55 -2.30
C PHE A 10 -9.58 9.61 -3.48
N GLY A 11 -8.66 9.61 -4.45
CA GLY A 11 -8.52 8.59 -5.51
C GLY A 11 -9.82 8.07 -6.15
N PRO A 12 -9.76 6.96 -6.86
CA PRO A 12 -10.93 6.41 -7.55
C PRO A 12 -11.96 5.86 -6.56
N ASP A 13 -13.24 6.09 -6.86
CA ASP A 13 -14.38 5.55 -6.10
C ASP A 13 -14.65 4.08 -6.44
N VAL A 14 -15.44 3.42 -5.60
CA VAL A 14 -15.98 2.09 -5.90
C VAL A 14 -16.84 2.17 -7.17
N GLY A 15 -16.50 1.33 -8.15
CA GLY A 15 -17.10 1.32 -9.49
C GLY A 15 -16.23 1.99 -10.56
N ASP A 16 -15.31 2.86 -10.16
CA ASP A 16 -14.41 3.52 -11.11
C ASP A 16 -13.32 2.56 -11.62
N LYS A 17 -12.76 2.90 -12.77
CA LYS A 17 -11.53 2.25 -13.26
C LYS A 17 -10.36 2.64 -12.37
N ALA A 18 -9.64 1.65 -11.89
CA ALA A 18 -8.39 1.86 -11.17
C ALA A 18 -7.32 2.39 -12.14
N PRO A 19 -6.55 3.42 -11.73
CA PRO A 19 -5.42 3.90 -12.52
C PRO A 19 -4.35 2.83 -12.70
N ASP A 20 -3.87 2.66 -13.93
CA ASP A 20 -2.85 1.66 -14.26
C ASP A 20 -1.52 2.33 -14.62
N PHE A 21 -0.43 1.69 -14.22
CA PHE A 21 0.93 2.19 -14.41
C PHE A 21 1.90 1.06 -14.68
N ALA A 22 2.85 1.29 -15.59
CA ALA A 22 4.05 0.47 -15.70
C ALA A 22 5.07 0.99 -14.69
N LEU A 23 5.42 0.19 -13.68
CA LEU A 23 6.29 0.57 -12.57
C LEU A 23 7.43 -0.42 -12.40
N THR A 24 8.55 0.06 -11.88
CA THR A 24 9.66 -0.80 -11.46
C THR A 24 9.29 -1.43 -10.11
N THR A 25 9.53 -2.73 -9.97
CA THR A 25 9.38 -3.42 -8.68
C THR A 25 10.66 -3.33 -7.85
N ALA A 26 10.58 -3.62 -6.56
CA ALA A 26 11.75 -3.67 -5.67
C ALA A 26 12.80 -4.70 -6.10
N SER A 27 12.45 -5.67 -6.95
CA SER A 27 13.39 -6.61 -7.58
C SER A 27 14.05 -6.07 -8.85
N GLY A 28 13.68 -4.87 -9.31
CA GLY A 28 14.23 -4.23 -10.50
C GLY A 28 13.50 -4.55 -11.81
N GLU A 29 12.46 -5.37 -11.78
CA GLU A 29 11.65 -5.68 -12.96
C GLU A 29 10.62 -4.58 -13.24
N THR A 30 10.34 -4.30 -14.51
CA THR A 30 9.20 -3.45 -14.87
C THR A 30 7.96 -4.32 -15.06
N LYS A 31 6.89 -3.98 -14.34
CA LYS A 31 5.59 -4.67 -14.41
C LYS A 31 4.45 -3.67 -14.47
N THR A 32 3.35 -4.05 -15.12
CA THR A 32 2.12 -3.30 -15.12
C THR A 32 1.35 -3.58 -13.83
N LEU A 33 0.94 -2.53 -13.12
CA LEU A 33 0.33 -2.61 -11.78
C LEU A 33 -0.93 -3.49 -11.77
N LEU A 34 -1.76 -3.38 -12.80
CA LEU A 34 -3.03 -4.11 -12.89
C LEU A 34 -2.93 -5.43 -13.69
N ASP A 35 -1.72 -5.85 -14.06
CA ASP A 35 -1.50 -7.18 -14.63
C ASP A 35 -1.30 -8.21 -13.50
N PHE A 36 -2.40 -8.71 -12.96
CA PHE A 36 -2.41 -9.73 -11.91
C PHE A 36 -3.23 -10.97 -12.34
N PRO A 37 -2.82 -12.18 -11.93
CA PRO A 37 -3.39 -13.43 -12.43
C PRO A 37 -4.74 -13.79 -11.79
N ASN A 38 -5.01 -13.31 -10.58
CA ASN A 38 -6.15 -13.73 -9.76
C ASN A 38 -7.42 -12.91 -10.00
N MET A 39 -8.52 -13.22 -9.31
CA MET A 39 -9.81 -12.52 -9.45
C MET A 39 -9.76 -11.11 -8.89
N PHE A 40 -9.00 -10.91 -7.81
CA PHE A 40 -8.87 -9.64 -7.12
C PHE A 40 -7.41 -9.31 -6.83
N LEU A 41 -7.07 -8.02 -6.95
CA LEU A 41 -5.83 -7.44 -6.45
C LEU A 41 -6.15 -6.64 -5.18
N VAL A 42 -5.47 -6.94 -4.09
CA VAL A 42 -5.40 -6.08 -2.91
C VAL A 42 -4.16 -5.23 -3.03
N LEU A 43 -4.32 -3.94 -3.29
CA LEU A 43 -3.24 -2.96 -3.43
C LEU A 43 -3.18 -2.08 -2.19
N GLU A 44 -2.09 -2.15 -1.46
CA GLU A 44 -1.84 -1.36 -0.25
C GLU A 44 -0.72 -0.33 -0.50
N MET A 45 -0.93 0.93 -0.13
CA MET A 45 0.10 1.95 -0.09
C MET A 45 0.93 1.81 1.18
N GLY A 46 2.24 1.95 1.06
CA GLY A 46 3.13 1.81 2.20
C GLY A 46 4.51 2.40 2.01
N SER A 47 5.18 2.61 3.12
CA SER A 47 6.60 2.97 3.17
C SER A 47 7.24 2.36 4.42
N ILE A 48 8.56 2.26 4.42
CA ILE A 48 9.31 1.64 5.52
C ILE A 48 9.18 2.42 6.84
N THR A 49 8.94 3.73 6.77
CA THR A 49 8.74 4.60 7.94
C THR A 49 7.28 4.80 8.34
N CYS A 50 6.32 4.12 7.69
CA CYS A 50 4.91 4.22 8.05
C CYS A 50 4.56 3.21 9.16
N PRO A 51 4.27 3.65 10.42
CA PRO A 51 3.92 2.73 11.50
C PRO A 51 2.63 1.94 11.23
N LEU A 52 1.66 2.54 10.53
CA LEU A 52 0.42 1.88 10.18
C LEU A 52 0.69 0.70 9.23
N TYR A 53 1.45 0.93 8.16
CA TYR A 53 1.88 -0.11 7.23
C TYR A 53 2.65 -1.22 7.96
N GLN A 54 3.67 -0.86 8.75
CA GLN A 54 4.51 -1.83 9.46
C GLN A 54 3.72 -2.69 10.46
N SER A 55 2.70 -2.13 11.11
CA SER A 55 1.87 -2.89 12.05
C SER A 55 0.90 -3.87 11.39
N ARG A 56 0.61 -3.67 10.11
CA ARG A 56 -0.42 -4.42 9.36
C ARG A 56 0.15 -5.39 8.35
N ARG A 57 1.40 -5.20 7.97
CA ARG A 57 2.08 -5.93 6.91
C ARG A 57 1.85 -7.44 6.97
N GLY A 58 2.19 -8.11 8.07
CA GLY A 58 2.05 -9.55 8.19
C GLY A 58 0.60 -10.08 8.09
N ILE A 59 -0.40 -9.26 8.40
CA ILE A 59 -1.80 -9.62 8.19
C ILE A 59 -2.15 -9.48 6.71
N MET A 60 -1.69 -8.41 6.08
CA MET A 60 -1.94 -8.15 4.67
C MET A 60 -1.24 -9.13 3.74
N GLU A 61 -0.03 -9.60 4.10
CA GLU A 61 0.68 -10.67 3.39
C GLU A 61 -0.14 -11.96 3.32
N ARG A 62 -0.79 -12.34 4.44
CA ARG A 62 -1.64 -13.54 4.48
C ARG A 62 -2.90 -13.46 3.61
N LEU A 63 -3.31 -12.27 3.15
CA LEU A 63 -4.42 -12.16 2.20
C LEU A 63 -4.05 -12.75 0.82
N ALA A 64 -2.76 -12.75 0.46
CA ALA A 64 -2.29 -13.36 -0.78
C ALA A 64 -2.35 -14.91 -0.76
N GLU A 65 -2.51 -15.52 0.43
CA GLU A 65 -2.68 -16.98 0.57
C GLU A 65 -4.12 -17.43 0.26
N ILE A 66 -5.06 -16.49 0.11
CA ILE A 66 -6.46 -16.80 -0.20
C ILE A 66 -6.59 -17.05 -1.71
N ASP A 67 -7.22 -18.15 -2.09
CA ASP A 67 -7.48 -18.49 -3.48
C ASP A 67 -8.22 -17.37 -4.21
N GLY A 68 -7.73 -17.03 -5.40
CA GLY A 68 -8.31 -15.97 -6.21
C GLY A 68 -7.84 -14.56 -5.85
N VAL A 69 -6.84 -14.42 -4.97
CA VAL A 69 -6.33 -13.12 -4.49
C VAL A 69 -4.87 -12.92 -4.86
N SER A 70 -4.58 -11.78 -5.47
CA SER A 70 -3.24 -11.19 -5.54
C SER A 70 -3.13 -10.08 -4.50
N SER A 71 -1.97 -9.90 -3.88
CA SER A 71 -1.71 -8.79 -2.97
C SER A 71 -0.38 -8.12 -3.33
N ALA A 72 -0.37 -6.80 -3.40
CA ALA A 72 0.80 -6.02 -3.76
C ALA A 72 0.88 -4.74 -2.92
N VAL A 73 2.08 -4.18 -2.87
CA VAL A 73 2.36 -2.90 -2.23
C VAL A 73 2.74 -1.88 -3.29
N LEU A 74 2.15 -0.70 -3.23
CA LEU A 74 2.67 0.49 -3.90
C LEU A 74 3.56 1.24 -2.90
N TYR A 75 4.89 1.21 -3.13
CA TYR A 75 5.85 1.93 -2.30
C TYR A 75 5.79 3.41 -2.62
N VAL A 76 5.34 4.18 -1.66
CA VAL A 76 5.12 5.62 -1.80
C VAL A 76 6.24 6.41 -1.10
N ARG A 77 6.09 7.72 -0.92
CA ARG A 77 7.04 8.53 -0.15
C ARG A 77 7.04 8.12 1.32
N GLU A 78 8.13 8.42 2.02
CA GLU A 78 8.23 8.12 3.44
C GLU A 78 7.23 8.93 4.26
N ALA A 79 6.49 8.24 5.13
CA ALA A 79 5.49 8.88 5.98
C ALA A 79 6.12 9.66 7.14
N HIS A 80 7.21 9.14 7.69
CA HIS A 80 7.93 9.71 8.82
C HIS A 80 9.44 9.59 8.59
N PRO A 81 10.00 10.38 7.65
CA PRO A 81 11.43 10.37 7.41
C PRO A 81 12.19 10.85 8.65
N GLY A 82 13.41 10.35 8.85
CA GLY A 82 14.28 10.70 9.95
C GLY A 82 15.75 10.64 9.54
N ALA A 83 16.66 10.74 10.50
CA ALA A 83 18.09 10.81 10.22
C ALA A 83 18.64 9.55 9.51
N ASN A 84 18.09 8.36 9.81
CA ASN A 84 18.56 7.10 9.25
C ASN A 84 17.82 6.71 7.96
N ILE A 85 16.59 7.17 7.78
CA ILE A 85 15.77 6.94 6.59
C ILE A 85 15.17 8.29 6.21
N GLN A 86 15.85 8.99 5.32
CA GLN A 86 15.49 10.35 4.90
C GLN A 86 14.37 10.33 3.84
N SER A 87 13.77 11.49 3.60
CA SER A 87 12.96 11.70 2.40
C SER A 87 13.80 11.43 1.15
N HIS A 88 13.19 10.75 0.17
CA HIS A 88 13.87 10.38 -1.05
C HIS A 88 14.25 11.63 -1.87
N LYS A 89 15.51 11.73 -2.27
CA LYS A 89 16.03 12.79 -3.13
C LYS A 89 16.19 12.33 -4.58
N SER A 90 16.22 11.02 -4.79
CA SER A 90 16.31 10.39 -6.09
C SER A 90 15.44 9.13 -6.14
N PHE A 91 15.22 8.61 -7.36
CA PHE A 91 14.55 7.33 -7.53
C PHE A 91 15.37 6.18 -6.97
N GLU A 92 16.70 6.27 -7.04
CA GLU A 92 17.63 5.29 -6.46
C GLU A 92 17.48 5.22 -4.94
N ASP A 93 17.34 6.35 -4.24
CA ASP A 93 17.07 6.37 -2.79
C ASP A 93 15.79 5.61 -2.47
N LYS A 94 14.73 5.87 -3.25
CA LYS A 94 13.43 5.22 -3.08
C LYS A 94 13.50 3.71 -3.35
N MET A 95 14.18 3.32 -4.42
CA MET A 95 14.46 1.92 -4.73
C MET A 95 15.26 1.23 -3.62
N GLY A 96 16.25 1.91 -3.04
CA GLY A 96 17.03 1.40 -1.91
C GLY A 96 16.14 1.09 -0.70
N CYS A 97 15.20 1.98 -0.37
CA CYS A 97 14.24 1.76 0.71
C CYS A 97 13.26 0.62 0.40
N ALA A 98 12.74 0.55 -0.82
CA ALA A 98 11.86 -0.54 -1.25
C ALA A 98 12.57 -1.90 -1.26
N THR A 99 13.82 -1.95 -1.72
CA THR A 99 14.66 -3.16 -1.67
C THR A 99 14.94 -3.57 -0.22
N ARG A 100 15.22 -2.61 0.67
CA ARG A 100 15.38 -2.89 2.10
C ARG A 100 14.10 -3.47 2.70
N LEU A 101 12.92 -2.97 2.30
CA LEU A 101 11.64 -3.48 2.77
C LEU A 101 11.48 -4.98 2.45
N THR A 102 11.86 -5.41 1.27
CA THR A 102 11.78 -6.83 0.86
C THR A 102 12.88 -7.68 1.46
N THR A 103 14.14 -7.22 1.45
CA THR A 103 15.31 -8.04 1.81
C THR A 103 15.60 -8.09 3.32
N LYS A 104 15.32 -7.01 4.05
CA LYS A 104 15.63 -6.90 5.49
C LYS A 104 14.41 -6.90 6.38
N GLU A 105 13.32 -6.27 5.93
CA GLU A 105 12.09 -6.19 6.72
C GLU A 105 11.15 -7.39 6.44
N GLY A 106 11.42 -8.17 5.38
CA GLY A 106 10.72 -9.41 5.06
C GLY A 106 9.35 -9.22 4.40
N GLU A 107 9.12 -8.13 3.64
CA GLU A 107 7.92 -8.00 2.81
C GLU A 107 7.97 -9.02 1.67
N SER A 108 6.99 -9.91 1.61
CA SER A 108 6.94 -11.02 0.66
C SER A 108 6.10 -10.74 -0.59
N ARG A 109 5.26 -9.70 -0.55
CA ARG A 109 4.43 -9.29 -1.68
C ARG A 109 5.26 -8.59 -2.77
N THR A 110 4.73 -8.53 -3.99
CA THR A 110 5.30 -7.66 -5.02
C THR A 110 5.23 -6.21 -4.56
N VAL A 111 6.37 -5.53 -4.52
CA VAL A 111 6.48 -4.11 -4.16
C VAL A 111 6.73 -3.32 -5.42
N PHE A 112 5.74 -2.59 -5.90
CA PHE A 112 5.86 -1.62 -6.98
C PHE A 112 6.40 -0.31 -6.42
N VAL A 113 7.36 0.29 -7.08
CA VAL A 113 7.98 1.54 -6.64
C VAL A 113 7.48 2.67 -7.52
N ASP A 114 6.72 3.59 -6.91
CA ASP A 114 6.24 4.79 -7.59
C ASP A 114 7.41 5.74 -7.90
N GLY A 115 7.30 6.50 -8.98
CA GLY A 115 8.27 7.53 -9.32
C GLY A 115 8.45 8.56 -8.19
N LEU A 116 9.54 9.34 -8.25
CA LEU A 116 9.83 10.36 -7.22
C LEU A 116 8.72 11.42 -7.11
N GLU A 117 8.08 11.75 -8.25
CA GLU A 117 6.96 12.70 -8.31
C GLU A 117 5.65 12.14 -7.71
N GLY A 118 5.58 10.83 -7.44
CA GLY A 118 4.42 10.18 -6.83
C GLY A 118 3.18 10.15 -7.74
N LYS A 119 3.33 9.96 -9.04
CA LYS A 119 2.20 9.98 -9.99
C LYS A 119 1.16 8.91 -9.69
N ALA A 120 1.60 7.67 -9.42
CA ALA A 120 0.69 6.59 -9.07
C ALA A 120 0.06 6.85 -7.69
N HIS A 121 0.83 7.27 -6.70
CA HIS A 121 0.33 7.60 -5.37
C HIS A 121 -0.75 8.70 -5.41
N LYS A 122 -0.51 9.77 -6.17
CA LYS A 122 -1.48 10.86 -6.37
C LYS A 122 -2.76 10.37 -7.04
N ALA A 123 -2.65 9.53 -8.06
CA ALA A 123 -3.81 8.96 -8.75
C ALA A 123 -4.67 8.08 -7.83
N TYR A 124 -4.08 7.49 -6.80
CA TYR A 124 -4.76 6.73 -5.75
C TYR A 124 -5.05 7.54 -4.48
N GLY A 125 -4.96 8.88 -4.49
CA GLY A 125 -5.42 9.77 -3.43
C GLY A 125 -4.41 10.14 -2.35
N SER A 126 -3.11 9.94 -2.61
CA SER A 126 -1.98 10.46 -1.79
C SER A 126 -1.93 10.03 -0.32
N MET A 127 -2.75 9.07 0.13
CA MET A 127 -2.74 8.63 1.53
C MET A 127 -1.57 7.68 1.82
N PRO A 128 -0.92 7.78 3.00
CA PRO A 128 0.29 6.99 3.30
C PRO A 128 0.03 5.50 3.52
N ASN A 129 -1.18 5.11 3.86
CA ASN A 129 -1.56 3.71 4.05
C ASN A 129 -3.00 3.43 3.60
N ALA A 130 -3.32 3.84 2.37
CA ALA A 130 -4.58 3.48 1.74
C ALA A 130 -4.57 2.03 1.26
N VAL A 131 -5.75 1.47 1.03
CA VAL A 131 -5.94 0.15 0.42
C VAL A 131 -7.07 0.18 -0.59
N PHE A 132 -6.87 -0.53 -1.68
CA PHE A 132 -7.86 -0.75 -2.74
C PHE A 132 -8.00 -2.24 -3.01
N ILE A 133 -9.22 -2.72 -3.25
CA ILE A 133 -9.46 -4.02 -3.87
C ILE A 133 -9.96 -3.75 -5.28
N ILE A 134 -9.27 -4.32 -6.25
CA ILE A 134 -9.50 -4.12 -7.68
C ILE A 134 -9.88 -5.47 -8.29
N ASN A 135 -10.95 -5.52 -9.08
CA ASN A 135 -11.39 -6.74 -9.71
C ASN A 135 -10.65 -7.00 -11.04
N LYS A 136 -10.89 -8.15 -11.64
CA LYS A 136 -10.26 -8.59 -12.88
C LYS A 136 -10.54 -7.67 -14.08
N ASN A 137 -11.63 -6.89 -14.02
CA ASN A 137 -11.97 -5.89 -15.05
C ASN A 137 -11.27 -4.54 -14.82
N GLY A 138 -10.41 -4.43 -13.81
CA GLY A 138 -9.69 -3.21 -13.46
C GLY A 138 -10.57 -2.15 -12.77
N CYS A 139 -11.68 -2.54 -12.14
CA CYS A 139 -12.52 -1.63 -11.40
C CYS A 139 -12.29 -1.75 -9.89
N VAL A 140 -12.31 -0.63 -9.20
CA VAL A 140 -12.27 -0.58 -7.73
C VAL A 140 -13.58 -1.15 -7.17
N VAL A 141 -13.49 -2.13 -6.28
CA VAL A 141 -14.64 -2.79 -5.63
C VAL A 141 -14.67 -2.58 -4.11
N TYR A 142 -13.57 -2.09 -3.55
CA TYR A 142 -13.47 -1.63 -2.16
C TYR A 142 -12.30 -0.66 -2.06
N ARG A 143 -12.42 0.33 -1.18
CA ARG A 143 -11.33 1.26 -0.83
C ARG A 143 -11.40 1.69 0.62
N ALA A 144 -10.26 2.05 1.18
CA ALA A 144 -10.17 2.71 2.47
C ALA A 144 -8.97 3.66 2.49
N GLU A 145 -9.19 4.88 2.96
CA GLU A 145 -8.12 5.89 3.13
C GLU A 145 -7.07 5.44 4.13
N TRP A 146 -7.53 4.75 5.18
CA TRP A 146 -6.68 4.12 6.17
C TRP A 146 -6.97 2.64 6.19
N ASN A 147 -5.99 1.83 5.78
CA ASN A 147 -6.15 0.39 5.77
C ASN A 147 -6.47 -0.15 7.17
N ASN A 148 -7.58 -0.88 7.28
CA ASN A 148 -7.92 -1.73 8.41
C ASN A 148 -7.96 -3.16 7.93
N PRO A 149 -6.97 -4.01 8.27
CA PRO A 149 -6.88 -5.36 7.73
C PRO A 149 -8.12 -6.23 7.98
N SER A 150 -8.81 -6.02 9.10
CA SER A 150 -10.04 -6.78 9.41
C SER A 150 -11.18 -6.38 8.46
N ALA A 151 -11.35 -5.09 8.21
CA ALA A 151 -12.36 -4.58 7.27
C ALA A 151 -12.01 -4.97 5.82
N THR A 152 -10.73 -4.86 5.43
CA THR A 152 -10.24 -5.25 4.11
C THR A 152 -10.45 -6.75 3.87
N ARG A 153 -10.09 -7.59 4.85
CA ARG A 153 -10.33 -9.04 4.78
C ARG A 153 -11.81 -9.38 4.66
N LYS A 154 -12.66 -8.72 5.45
CA LYS A 154 -14.12 -8.93 5.38
C LYS A 154 -14.67 -8.55 4.01
N ALA A 155 -14.27 -7.40 3.46
CA ALA A 155 -14.66 -6.98 2.11
C ALA A 155 -14.25 -8.01 1.07
N LEU A 156 -13.00 -8.48 1.13
CA LEU A 156 -12.48 -9.49 0.22
C LEU A 156 -13.27 -10.80 0.27
N LEU A 157 -13.60 -11.29 1.47
CA LEU A 157 -14.40 -12.50 1.63
C LEU A 157 -15.84 -12.34 1.13
N ASP A 158 -16.45 -11.17 1.30
CA ASP A 158 -17.76 -10.87 0.72
C ASP A 158 -17.70 -10.91 -0.81
N LEU A 159 -16.67 -10.28 -1.42
CA LEU A 159 -16.44 -10.25 -2.87
C LEU A 159 -16.20 -11.64 -3.44
N LEU A 160 -15.35 -12.44 -2.82
CA LEU A 160 -15.08 -13.84 -3.25
C LEU A 160 -16.30 -14.72 -3.21
N ALA A 161 -17.20 -14.46 -2.27
CA ALA A 161 -18.48 -15.17 -2.15
C ALA A 161 -19.61 -14.59 -3.03
N GLY A 162 -19.30 -13.59 -3.87
CA GLY A 162 -20.29 -12.92 -4.73
C GLY A 162 -21.33 -12.10 -3.96
N ARG A 163 -21.02 -11.69 -2.72
CA ARG A 163 -21.91 -10.89 -1.88
C ARG A 163 -21.58 -9.41 -1.98
N ALA A 164 -22.55 -8.56 -1.68
CA ALA A 164 -22.32 -7.14 -1.50
C ALA A 164 -21.34 -6.89 -0.33
N VAL A 165 -20.41 -5.95 -0.52
CA VAL A 165 -19.48 -5.57 0.53
C VAL A 165 -20.22 -4.86 1.65
N THR A 166 -20.14 -5.40 2.85
CA THR A 166 -20.74 -4.84 4.07
C THR A 166 -19.71 -4.25 5.03
N ALA A 167 -18.44 -4.46 4.75
CA ALA A 167 -17.34 -3.93 5.55
C ALA A 167 -17.30 -2.39 5.45
N LYS A 168 -17.27 -1.73 6.61
CA LYS A 168 -17.04 -0.29 6.71
C LYS A 168 -15.64 -0.07 7.24
N PRO A 169 -14.78 0.65 6.51
CA PRO A 169 -13.45 0.98 7.01
C PRO A 169 -13.58 1.96 8.19
N TYR A 170 -12.73 1.78 9.18
CA TYR A 170 -12.57 2.72 10.28
C TYR A 170 -11.08 2.82 10.64
N PHE A 171 -10.69 3.98 11.13
CA PHE A 171 -9.31 4.21 11.54
C PHE A 171 -8.98 3.35 12.76
N ARG A 172 -7.85 2.62 12.68
CA ARG A 172 -7.27 1.89 13.78
C ARG A 172 -5.80 2.31 13.94
N PRO A 173 -5.41 2.87 15.09
CA PRO A 173 -4.03 3.29 15.30
C PRO A 173 -3.07 2.10 15.29
N ALA A 174 -1.81 2.36 14.98
CA ALA A 174 -0.75 1.38 15.14
C ALA A 174 -0.48 1.12 16.64
N LEU A 175 0.01 -0.07 16.97
CA LEU A 175 0.42 -0.38 18.34
C LEU A 175 1.58 0.54 18.75
N PRO A 176 1.60 1.07 19.98
CA PRO A 176 2.67 1.95 20.45
C PRO A 176 4.08 1.34 20.26
N THR A 177 4.23 0.05 20.51
CA THR A 177 5.51 -0.66 20.30
C THR A 177 5.97 -0.63 18.85
N THR A 178 5.04 -0.75 17.88
CA THR A 178 5.36 -0.63 16.45
C THR A 178 5.70 0.81 16.09
N VAL A 179 4.97 1.79 16.63
CA VAL A 179 5.28 3.21 16.42
C VAL A 179 6.70 3.51 16.88
N PHE A 180 7.05 3.17 18.14
CA PHE A 180 8.39 3.42 18.67
C PHE A 180 9.48 2.71 17.88
N ARG A 181 9.27 1.45 17.48
CA ARG A 181 10.24 0.71 16.66
C ARG A 181 10.42 1.36 15.28
N THR A 182 9.33 1.69 14.60
CA THR A 182 9.39 2.24 13.24
C THR A 182 10.04 3.62 13.23
N LEU A 183 9.64 4.51 14.14
CA LEU A 183 10.23 5.85 14.26
C LEU A 183 11.67 5.78 14.78
N GLY A 184 11.98 4.87 15.69
CA GLY A 184 13.34 4.62 16.17
C GLY A 184 14.26 4.16 15.03
N ASN A 185 13.79 3.28 14.14
CA ASN A 185 14.54 2.84 12.96
C ASN A 185 14.77 3.97 11.95
N ALA A 186 13.79 4.86 11.78
CA ALA A 186 13.92 6.04 10.93
C ALA A 186 14.95 7.04 11.48
N GLY A 187 15.16 7.05 12.79
CA GLY A 187 16.04 7.98 13.49
C GLY A 187 15.31 9.26 13.89
N LYS A 188 15.96 10.06 14.76
CA LYS A 188 15.44 11.39 15.12
C LYS A 188 15.51 12.30 13.89
N GLY A 189 14.38 12.90 13.54
CA GLY A 189 14.29 13.96 12.52
C GLY A 189 14.67 15.30 13.09
#